data_0a5dd04a077f11c5ae4bf87bb131eba6
#
_entry.id   0a5dd04a077f11c5ae4bf87bb131eba6
#
_cell.length_a   1.000
_cell.length_b   1.000
_cell.length_c   1.000
_cell.angle_alpha   90.00
_cell.angle_beta   90.00
_cell.angle_gamma   90.00
#
_symmetry.space_group_name_H-M   'P 1'
#
loop_
_entity.id
_entity.type
_entity.pdbx_description
1 polymer ?
#
loop_
_entity_poly.entity_id
_entity_poly.type
_entity_poly.pdbx_seq_one_letter_code
_entity_poly.pdbx_strand_id
1 'polypeptide(L)'
;MNPRTPEWLLTTVTAVRDLMIKRLEAHSLDGEAKREMEMALEELDVMWEELQGQAALLVRENARYAEFFDYAPDAYFVTDGGGNIREANQAALELVKASREDVVNRPLSEYVASEERVAFLARTVGLILGGATKPSAWQTQVQPHEGAALAVQFSVRAIPLKKSGACGLCWLVRPLKE
;
A
#
# COMPACT_ATOMS: atom_id res chain seq x y z
N MET A 1 3.11 -20.18 -9.71
CA MET A 1 1.82 -19.49 -9.54
C MET A 1 1.50 -19.47 -8.05
N ASN A 2 1.37 -18.30 -7.44
CA ASN A 2 1.21 -18.19 -5.98
C ASN A 2 -0.26 -18.45 -5.61
N PRO A 3 -0.59 -19.43 -4.74
CA PRO A 3 -1.98 -19.78 -4.40
C PRO A 3 -2.74 -18.71 -3.58
N ARG A 4 -2.18 -17.52 -3.44
CA ARG A 4 -2.77 -16.40 -2.68
C ARG A 4 -3.11 -15.17 -3.54
N THR A 5 -3.01 -15.26 -4.87
CA THR A 5 -3.38 -14.15 -5.76
C THR A 5 -4.83 -14.27 -6.21
N PRO A 6 -5.56 -13.15 -6.38
CA PRO A 6 -6.93 -13.16 -6.91
C PRO A 6 -7.05 -13.90 -8.25
N GLU A 7 -6.02 -13.83 -9.08
CA GLU A 7 -5.96 -14.54 -10.39
C GLU A 7 -6.01 -16.07 -10.26
N TRP A 8 -5.36 -16.63 -9.24
CA TRP A 8 -5.42 -18.09 -9.00
C TRP A 8 -6.84 -18.54 -8.64
N LEU A 9 -7.52 -17.80 -7.76
CA LEU A 9 -8.92 -18.07 -7.40
C LEU A 9 -9.83 -18.00 -8.63
N LEU A 10 -9.66 -16.97 -9.47
CA LEU A 10 -10.38 -16.77 -10.71
C LEU A 10 -10.23 -17.98 -11.64
N THR A 11 -8.99 -18.43 -11.87
CA THR A 11 -8.69 -19.57 -12.74
C THR A 11 -9.25 -20.87 -12.19
N THR A 12 -9.18 -21.08 -10.87
CA THR A 12 -9.63 -22.31 -10.22
C THR A 12 -11.16 -22.44 -10.25
N VAL A 13 -11.89 -21.36 -9.94
CA VAL A 13 -13.36 -21.37 -9.97
C VAL A 13 -13.88 -21.59 -11.38
N THR A 14 -13.28 -20.91 -12.38
CA THR A 14 -13.63 -21.14 -13.79
C THR A 14 -13.41 -22.60 -14.21
N ALA A 15 -12.28 -23.18 -13.84
CA ALA A 15 -11.98 -24.59 -14.16
C ALA A 15 -12.95 -25.57 -13.49
N VAL A 16 -13.34 -25.33 -12.23
CA VAL A 16 -14.33 -26.15 -11.51
C VAL A 16 -15.70 -26.04 -12.17
N ARG A 17 -16.13 -24.83 -12.53
CA ARG A 17 -17.37 -24.58 -13.23
C ARG A 17 -17.43 -25.34 -14.59
N ASP A 18 -16.40 -25.21 -15.40
CA ASP A 18 -16.32 -25.88 -16.70
C ASP A 18 -16.33 -27.41 -16.57
N LEU A 19 -15.70 -27.93 -15.50
CA LEU A 19 -15.74 -29.35 -15.19
C LEU A 19 -17.16 -29.82 -14.79
N MET A 20 -17.88 -29.03 -14.01
CA MET A 20 -19.26 -29.28 -13.62
C MET A 20 -20.20 -29.30 -14.84
N ILE A 21 -20.08 -28.29 -15.72
CA ILE A 21 -20.85 -28.24 -16.98
C ILE A 21 -20.60 -29.48 -17.84
N LYS A 22 -19.34 -29.85 -18.04
CA LYS A 22 -18.99 -31.09 -18.80
C LYS A 22 -19.56 -32.34 -18.19
N ARG A 23 -19.63 -32.44 -16.86
CA ARG A 23 -20.23 -33.58 -16.18
C ARG A 23 -21.74 -33.63 -16.32
N LEU A 24 -22.42 -32.47 -16.31
CA LEU A 24 -23.85 -32.37 -16.59
C LEU A 24 -24.21 -32.86 -18.01
N GLU A 25 -23.37 -32.50 -18.99
CA GLU A 25 -23.55 -32.89 -20.38
C GLU A 25 -23.27 -34.38 -20.61
N ALA A 26 -22.31 -34.97 -19.87
CA ALA A 26 -21.82 -36.31 -20.09
C ALA A 26 -22.61 -37.40 -19.34
N HIS A 27 -23.39 -37.08 -18.32
CA HIS A 27 -24.12 -38.04 -17.51
C HIS A 27 -25.63 -37.85 -17.63
N SER A 28 -26.35 -38.95 -17.85
CA SER A 28 -27.81 -39.04 -17.75
C SER A 28 -28.18 -38.99 -16.23
N LEU A 29 -28.11 -37.78 -15.67
CA LEU A 29 -28.55 -37.51 -14.29
C LEU A 29 -30.06 -37.65 -14.21
N ASP A 30 -30.55 -38.17 -13.07
CA ASP A 30 -31.96 -38.13 -12.72
C ASP A 30 -32.50 -36.72 -12.77
N GLY A 31 -33.73 -36.51 -13.24
CA GLY A 31 -34.24 -35.15 -13.55
C GLY A 31 -34.23 -34.19 -12.36
N GLU A 32 -34.25 -34.67 -11.13
CA GLU A 32 -34.19 -33.90 -9.91
C GLU A 32 -32.75 -33.43 -9.62
N ALA A 33 -31.79 -34.34 -9.66
CA ALA A 33 -30.36 -34.05 -9.47
C ALA A 33 -29.82 -33.07 -10.54
N LYS A 34 -30.34 -33.16 -11.76
CA LYS A 34 -29.98 -32.23 -12.84
C LYS A 34 -30.45 -30.83 -12.53
N ARG A 35 -31.68 -30.63 -12.06
CA ARG A 35 -32.24 -29.33 -11.69
C ARG A 35 -31.51 -28.70 -10.51
N GLU A 36 -31.17 -29.50 -9.48
CA GLU A 36 -30.39 -28.99 -8.34
C GLU A 36 -29.01 -28.50 -8.77
N MET A 37 -28.35 -29.23 -9.68
CA MET A 37 -27.05 -28.83 -10.19
C MET A 37 -27.12 -27.60 -11.09
N GLU A 38 -28.17 -27.45 -11.92
CA GLU A 38 -28.40 -26.25 -12.74
C GLU A 38 -28.63 -25.03 -11.84
N MET A 39 -29.45 -25.14 -10.80
CA MET A 39 -29.66 -24.06 -9.84
C MET A 39 -28.37 -23.68 -9.10
N ALA A 40 -27.59 -24.65 -8.65
CA ALA A 40 -26.31 -24.40 -8.00
C ALA A 40 -25.30 -23.69 -8.93
N LEU A 41 -25.31 -24.01 -10.22
CA LEU A 41 -24.48 -23.32 -11.20
C LEU A 41 -24.91 -21.88 -11.43
N GLU A 42 -26.23 -21.62 -11.51
CA GLU A 42 -26.77 -20.25 -11.60
C GLU A 42 -26.40 -19.42 -10.37
N GLU A 43 -26.51 -19.98 -9.17
CA GLU A 43 -26.11 -19.28 -7.93
C GLU A 43 -24.61 -19.00 -7.92
N LEU A 44 -23.78 -19.94 -8.38
CA LEU A 44 -22.33 -19.74 -8.49
C LEU A 44 -21.97 -18.65 -9.51
N ASP A 45 -22.66 -18.60 -10.65
CA ASP A 45 -22.43 -17.57 -11.66
C ASP A 45 -22.78 -16.18 -11.12
N VAL A 46 -23.88 -16.03 -10.42
CA VAL A 46 -24.28 -14.75 -9.78
C VAL A 46 -23.25 -14.33 -8.73
N MET A 47 -22.87 -15.23 -7.81
CA MET A 47 -21.84 -14.91 -6.81
C MET A 47 -20.49 -14.56 -7.44
N TRP A 48 -20.16 -15.21 -8.54
CA TRP A 48 -18.94 -14.97 -9.29
C TRP A 48 -18.90 -13.57 -9.90
N GLU A 49 -19.98 -13.15 -10.56
CA GLU A 49 -20.11 -11.80 -11.12
C GLU A 49 -20.03 -10.74 -10.03
N GLU A 50 -20.64 -10.97 -8.87
CA GLU A 50 -20.56 -10.06 -7.74
C GLU A 50 -19.13 -9.94 -7.20
N LEU A 51 -18.42 -11.06 -7.02
CA LEU A 51 -17.01 -11.07 -6.58
C LEU A 51 -16.09 -10.36 -7.57
N GLN A 52 -16.30 -10.55 -8.86
CA GLN A 52 -15.53 -9.83 -9.89
C GLN A 52 -15.80 -8.32 -9.82
N GLY A 53 -17.05 -7.94 -9.66
CA GLY A 53 -17.43 -6.53 -9.50
C GLY A 53 -16.76 -5.88 -8.28
N GLN A 54 -16.78 -6.55 -7.13
CA GLN A 54 -16.13 -6.07 -5.92
C GLN A 54 -14.59 -6.00 -6.07
N ALA A 55 -13.98 -7.00 -6.70
CA ALA A 55 -12.54 -7.00 -6.95
C ALA A 55 -12.13 -5.85 -7.90
N ALA A 56 -12.88 -5.61 -8.97
CA ALA A 56 -12.64 -4.50 -9.89
C ALA A 56 -12.80 -3.14 -9.20
N LEU A 57 -13.80 -2.99 -8.34
CA LEU A 57 -13.99 -1.77 -7.55
C LEU A 57 -12.80 -1.50 -6.62
N LEU A 58 -12.33 -2.52 -5.90
CA LEU A 58 -11.16 -2.41 -5.00
C LEU A 58 -9.89 -2.03 -5.77
N VAL A 59 -9.66 -2.60 -6.94
CA VAL A 59 -8.52 -2.25 -7.80
C VAL A 59 -8.62 -0.78 -8.23
N ARG A 60 -9.80 -0.33 -8.64
CA ARG A 60 -10.03 1.06 -9.05
C ARG A 60 -9.84 2.05 -7.92
N GLU A 61 -10.35 1.75 -6.72
CA GLU A 61 -10.17 2.60 -5.54
C GLU A 61 -8.70 2.66 -5.11
N ASN A 62 -7.97 1.54 -5.15
CA ASN A 62 -6.54 1.52 -4.86
C ASN A 62 -5.73 2.32 -5.90
N ALA A 63 -6.05 2.21 -7.18
CA ALA A 63 -5.41 3.00 -8.24
C ALA A 63 -5.64 4.50 -8.03
N ARG A 64 -6.88 4.89 -7.74
CA ARG A 64 -7.23 6.29 -7.44
C ARG A 64 -6.48 6.83 -6.24
N TYR A 65 -6.37 6.03 -5.16
CA TYR A 65 -5.59 6.42 -3.98
C TYR A 65 -4.11 6.63 -4.33
N ALA A 66 -3.52 5.70 -5.09
CA ALA A 66 -2.13 5.80 -5.53
C ALA A 66 -1.90 7.06 -6.38
N GLU A 67 -2.83 7.41 -7.29
CA GLU A 67 -2.75 8.65 -8.06
C GLU A 67 -2.76 9.89 -7.15
N PHE A 68 -3.70 9.99 -6.21
CA PHE A 68 -3.76 11.13 -5.29
C PHE A 68 -2.50 11.25 -4.42
N PHE A 69 -1.95 10.12 -3.99
CA PHE A 69 -0.72 10.11 -3.22
C PHE A 69 0.47 10.55 -4.07
N ASP A 70 0.62 9.96 -5.26
CA ASP A 70 1.78 10.23 -6.13
C ASP A 70 1.79 11.65 -6.68
N TYR A 71 0.63 12.22 -7.01
CA TYR A 71 0.53 13.59 -7.54
C TYR A 71 0.28 14.66 -6.48
N ALA A 72 0.32 14.31 -5.18
CA ALA A 72 0.24 15.31 -4.13
C ALA A 72 1.42 16.28 -4.23
N PRO A 73 1.17 17.62 -4.10
CA PRO A 73 2.20 18.64 -4.30
C PRO A 73 3.26 18.69 -3.20
N ASP A 74 2.91 18.21 -2.01
CA ASP A 74 3.83 18.10 -0.88
C ASP A 74 4.57 16.75 -0.89
N ALA A 75 5.80 16.71 -0.40
CA ALA A 75 6.55 15.48 -0.26
C ALA A 75 6.02 14.63 0.90
N TYR A 76 5.60 13.40 0.58
CA TYR A 76 5.12 12.42 1.56
C TYR A 76 6.01 11.19 1.60
N PHE A 77 6.38 10.79 2.82
CA PHE A 77 6.99 9.47 3.09
C PHE A 77 6.13 8.71 4.09
N VAL A 78 6.05 7.41 3.92
CA VAL A 78 5.51 6.49 4.92
C VAL A 78 6.62 5.57 5.36
N THR A 79 6.87 5.51 6.67
CA THR A 79 7.88 4.61 7.23
C THR A 79 7.26 3.56 8.14
N ASP A 80 7.96 2.45 8.31
CA ASP A 80 7.67 1.50 9.37
C ASP A 80 8.14 2.01 10.74
N GLY A 81 7.91 1.21 11.79
CA GLY A 81 8.37 1.50 13.16
C GLY A 81 9.90 1.50 13.33
N GLY A 82 10.66 0.99 12.37
CA GLY A 82 12.12 1.07 12.31
C GLY A 82 12.63 2.32 11.60
N GLY A 83 11.72 3.14 11.04
CA GLY A 83 12.08 4.33 10.27
C GLY A 83 12.45 4.06 8.81
N ASN A 84 12.27 2.80 8.32
CA ASN A 84 12.52 2.47 6.92
C ASN A 84 11.36 2.91 6.06
N ILE A 85 11.65 3.56 4.94
CA ILE A 85 10.67 4.06 3.99
C ILE A 85 9.94 2.89 3.31
N ARG A 86 8.62 2.89 3.39
CA ARG A 86 7.73 1.91 2.74
C ARG A 86 7.09 2.51 1.50
N GLU A 87 6.73 3.79 1.57
CA GLU A 87 6.14 4.51 0.46
C GLU A 87 6.72 5.93 0.40
N ALA A 88 6.89 6.45 -0.80
CA ALA A 88 7.27 7.83 -1.08
C ALA A 88 6.53 8.28 -2.34
N ASN A 89 5.92 9.47 -2.31
CA ASN A 89 5.25 10.03 -3.48
C ASN A 89 6.26 10.71 -4.42
N GLN A 90 5.79 11.13 -5.59
CA GLN A 90 6.64 11.75 -6.61
C GLN A 90 7.37 12.98 -6.08
N ALA A 91 6.69 13.87 -5.35
CA ALA A 91 7.31 15.07 -4.77
C ALA A 91 8.41 14.73 -3.73
N ALA A 92 8.25 13.62 -2.99
CA ALA A 92 9.27 13.14 -2.06
C ALA A 92 10.52 12.62 -2.80
N LEU A 93 10.34 11.88 -3.90
CA LEU A 93 11.44 11.40 -4.73
C LEU A 93 12.22 12.56 -5.37
N GLU A 94 11.51 13.57 -5.86
CA GLU A 94 12.10 14.79 -6.39
C GLU A 94 12.87 15.58 -5.33
N LEU A 95 12.32 15.67 -4.11
CA LEU A 95 12.98 16.34 -2.98
C LEU A 95 14.31 15.69 -2.63
N VAL A 96 14.37 14.36 -2.57
CA VAL A 96 15.61 13.61 -2.24
C VAL A 96 16.47 13.32 -3.46
N LYS A 97 15.98 13.63 -4.66
CA LYS A 97 16.66 13.38 -5.96
C LYS A 97 17.13 11.93 -6.12
N ALA A 98 16.26 11.00 -5.83
CA ALA A 98 16.55 9.58 -5.92
C ALA A 98 15.36 8.82 -6.52
N SER A 99 15.64 7.65 -7.11
CA SER A 99 14.61 6.79 -7.67
C SER A 99 13.81 6.10 -6.57
N ARG A 100 12.59 5.64 -6.89
CA ARG A 100 11.76 4.88 -5.94
C ARG A 100 12.45 3.61 -5.45
N GLU A 101 13.19 2.94 -6.31
CA GLU A 101 13.93 1.72 -6.00
C GLU A 101 15.07 1.97 -5.00
N ASP A 102 15.71 3.14 -5.08
CA ASP A 102 16.78 3.54 -4.18
C ASP A 102 16.27 4.04 -2.83
N VAL A 103 15.03 4.52 -2.77
CA VAL A 103 14.43 5.12 -1.56
C VAL A 103 13.68 4.10 -0.72
N VAL A 104 12.94 3.20 -1.35
CA VAL A 104 12.12 2.21 -0.63
C VAL A 104 13.00 1.20 0.10
N ASN A 105 12.62 0.89 1.34
CA ASN A 105 13.35 0.07 2.33
C ASN A 105 14.66 0.69 2.86
N ARG A 106 14.98 1.95 2.52
CA ARG A 106 16.06 2.70 3.16
C ARG A 106 15.55 3.46 4.39
N PRO A 107 16.40 3.68 5.40
CA PRO A 107 16.03 4.52 6.54
C PRO A 107 15.87 5.99 6.09
N LEU A 108 14.77 6.62 6.49
CA LEU A 108 14.53 8.05 6.19
C LEU A 108 15.66 8.95 6.74
N SER A 109 16.33 8.52 7.81
CA SER A 109 17.46 9.22 8.41
C SER A 109 18.67 9.34 7.48
N GLU A 110 18.81 8.53 6.43
CA GLU A 110 19.87 8.68 5.43
C GLU A 110 19.76 9.99 4.65
N TYR A 111 18.54 10.49 4.49
CA TYR A 111 18.24 11.75 3.80
C TYR A 111 18.21 12.97 4.74
N VAL A 112 18.55 12.81 6.01
CA VAL A 112 18.73 13.91 6.96
C VAL A 112 20.20 14.27 7.04
N ALA A 113 20.53 15.57 7.11
CA ALA A 113 21.89 16.05 7.25
C ALA A 113 22.60 15.36 8.42
N SER A 114 23.88 15.02 8.25
CA SER A 114 24.64 14.19 9.19
C SER A 114 24.63 14.75 10.62
N GLU A 115 24.70 16.07 10.74
CA GLU A 115 24.76 16.79 12.03
C GLU A 115 23.43 16.67 12.80
N GLU A 116 22.30 16.55 12.09
CA GLU A 116 20.96 16.48 12.66
C GLU A 116 20.42 15.07 12.83
N ARG A 117 21.10 14.08 12.26
CA ARG A 117 20.64 12.68 12.18
C ARG A 117 20.37 12.06 13.56
N VAL A 118 21.23 12.32 14.54
CA VAL A 118 21.04 11.80 15.90
C VAL A 118 19.80 12.38 16.55
N ALA A 119 19.61 13.69 16.44
CA ALA A 119 18.43 14.38 16.98
C ALA A 119 17.13 13.91 16.28
N PHE A 120 17.20 13.70 14.97
CA PHE A 120 16.08 13.15 14.18
C PHE A 120 15.68 11.76 14.65
N LEU A 121 16.65 10.85 14.81
CA LEU A 121 16.41 9.49 15.30
C LEU A 121 15.80 9.47 16.70
N ALA A 122 16.35 10.27 17.63
CA ALA A 122 15.82 10.37 18.99
C ALA A 122 14.35 10.83 19.01
N ARG A 123 14.00 11.83 18.19
CA ARG A 123 12.60 12.30 18.05
C ARG A 123 11.71 11.22 17.46
N THR A 124 12.17 10.52 16.41
CA THR A 124 11.42 9.44 15.76
C THR A 124 11.10 8.31 16.74
N VAL A 125 12.09 7.86 17.51
CA VAL A 125 11.90 6.84 18.57
C VAL A 125 10.90 7.34 19.61
N GLY A 126 11.03 8.60 20.05
CA GLY A 126 10.09 9.21 20.99
C GLY A 126 8.64 9.21 20.51
N LEU A 127 8.41 9.44 19.20
CA LEU A 127 7.07 9.41 18.61
C LEU A 127 6.49 7.99 18.57
N ILE A 128 7.29 7.00 18.26
CA ILE A 128 6.87 5.59 18.19
C ILE A 128 6.52 5.08 19.58
N LEU A 129 7.42 5.30 20.56
CA LEU A 129 7.23 4.83 21.93
C LEU A 129 6.12 5.59 22.68
N GLY A 130 5.99 6.87 22.40
CA GLY A 130 4.97 7.74 23.00
C GLY A 130 3.56 7.54 22.48
N GLY A 131 3.35 6.70 21.46
CA GLY A 131 2.05 6.49 20.84
C GLY A 131 1.40 7.80 20.34
N ALA A 132 2.21 8.73 19.83
CA ALA A 132 1.82 10.11 19.53
C ALA A 132 0.63 10.16 18.55
N THR A 133 -0.57 10.36 19.10
CA THR A 133 -1.79 10.57 18.32
C THR A 133 -1.87 11.98 17.72
N LYS A 134 -1.09 12.94 18.27
CA LYS A 134 -1.03 14.32 17.79
C LYS A 134 0.12 14.48 16.79
N PRO A 135 -0.10 15.24 15.70
CA PRO A 135 0.97 15.60 14.79
C PRO A 135 2.08 16.34 15.53
N SER A 136 3.32 15.98 15.24
CA SER A 136 4.51 16.71 15.70
C SER A 136 5.18 17.34 14.48
N ALA A 137 5.68 18.58 14.66
CA ALA A 137 6.37 19.29 13.59
C ALA A 137 7.67 19.91 14.11
N TRP A 138 8.71 19.86 13.27
CA TRP A 138 9.99 20.54 13.53
C TRP A 138 10.74 20.84 12.24
N GLN A 139 11.70 21.72 12.32
CA GLN A 139 12.58 22.04 11.21
C GLN A 139 13.85 21.21 11.29
N THR A 140 14.37 20.82 10.13
CA THR A 140 15.61 20.06 9.98
C THR A 140 16.18 20.30 8.57
N GLN A 141 17.32 19.71 8.27
CA GLN A 141 17.91 19.77 6.94
C GLN A 141 17.85 18.40 6.28
N VAL A 142 17.30 18.35 5.06
CA VAL A 142 17.35 17.18 4.18
C VAL A 142 18.55 17.31 3.27
N GLN A 143 19.33 16.25 3.21
CA GLN A 143 20.45 16.09 2.28
C GLN A 143 19.97 15.24 1.10
N PRO A 144 19.66 15.82 -0.07
CA PRO A 144 19.37 15.05 -1.26
C PRO A 144 20.56 14.19 -1.69
N HIS A 145 20.31 13.18 -2.50
CA HIS A 145 21.38 12.35 -3.06
C HIS A 145 22.39 13.21 -3.87
N GLU A 146 21.86 14.24 -4.53
CA GLU A 146 22.68 15.21 -5.29
C GLU A 146 22.28 16.65 -4.93
N GLY A 147 23.28 17.49 -4.64
CA GLY A 147 23.10 18.91 -4.39
C GLY A 147 23.28 19.33 -2.94
N ALA A 148 22.92 20.57 -2.66
CA ALA A 148 23.06 21.16 -1.32
C ALA A 148 21.95 20.70 -0.38
N ALA A 149 22.22 20.70 0.92
CA ALA A 149 21.23 20.49 1.95
C ALA A 149 20.11 21.54 1.87
N LEU A 150 18.88 21.11 2.10
CA LEU A 150 17.67 21.92 2.03
C LEU A 150 17.05 22.03 3.42
N ALA A 151 16.79 23.26 3.88
CA ALA A 151 16.01 23.47 5.09
C ALA A 151 14.53 23.09 4.83
N VAL A 152 14.00 22.20 5.67
CA VAL A 152 12.64 21.69 5.51
C VAL A 152 11.92 21.69 6.86
N GLN A 153 10.60 21.70 6.79
CA GLN A 153 9.73 21.40 7.92
C GLN A 153 9.21 19.98 7.76
N PHE A 154 9.50 19.11 8.73
CA PHE A 154 8.81 17.85 8.91
C PHE A 154 7.53 18.06 9.71
N SER A 155 6.46 17.42 9.25
CA SER A 155 5.23 17.21 10.02
C SER A 155 4.96 15.71 10.01
N VAL A 156 4.91 15.09 11.18
CA VAL A 156 4.83 13.63 11.30
C VAL A 156 3.65 13.20 12.15
N ARG A 157 3.03 12.11 11.77
CA ARG A 157 1.95 11.47 12.49
C ARG A 157 2.13 9.96 12.53
N ALA A 158 1.90 9.36 13.71
CA ALA A 158 1.82 7.91 13.82
C ALA A 158 0.56 7.38 13.14
N ILE A 159 0.72 6.30 12.39
CA ILE A 159 -0.37 5.59 11.69
C ILE A 159 -0.31 4.09 12.01
N PRO A 160 -1.47 3.42 12.18
CA PRO A 160 -1.48 1.97 12.30
C PRO A 160 -1.17 1.32 10.94
N LEU A 161 -0.18 0.45 10.89
CA LEU A 161 0.11 -0.35 9.70
C LEU A 161 -0.78 -1.61 9.69
N LYS A 162 -1.76 -1.65 8.79
CA LYS A 162 -2.80 -2.70 8.72
C LYS A 162 -2.28 -4.14 8.63
N LYS A 163 -1.06 -4.37 8.13
CA LYS A 163 -0.54 -5.72 7.87
C LYS A 163 0.23 -6.36 9.02
N SER A 164 0.68 -5.60 10.02
CA SER A 164 1.58 -6.12 11.07
C SER A 164 1.17 -5.77 12.49
N GLY A 165 0.09 -5.00 12.68
CA GLY A 165 -0.22 -4.43 14.00
C GLY A 165 0.83 -3.45 14.52
N ALA A 166 1.89 -3.22 13.75
CA ALA A 166 2.96 -2.28 14.06
C ALA A 166 2.53 -0.84 13.77
N CYS A 167 3.13 0.10 14.49
CA CYS A 167 2.97 1.52 14.23
C CYS A 167 3.94 1.96 13.13
N GLY A 168 3.44 2.70 12.15
CA GLY A 168 4.26 3.40 11.17
C GLY A 168 4.15 4.91 11.36
N LEU A 169 4.92 5.65 10.59
CA LEU A 169 4.90 7.11 10.60
C LEU A 169 4.62 7.64 9.20
N CYS A 170 3.68 8.57 9.11
CA CYS A 170 3.43 9.36 7.91
C CYS A 170 4.10 10.71 8.06
N TRP A 171 4.94 11.06 7.12
CA TRP A 171 5.78 12.26 7.10
C TRP A 171 5.33 13.17 5.96
N LEU A 172 5.06 14.40 6.29
CA LEU A 172 4.89 15.49 5.34
C LEU A 172 6.14 16.36 5.42
N VAL A 173 6.80 16.59 4.31
CA VAL A 173 8.05 17.36 4.22
C VAL A 173 7.84 18.56 3.29
N ARG A 174 8.06 19.75 3.82
CA ARG A 174 7.94 21.00 3.06
C ARG A 174 9.26 21.76 3.08
N PRO A 175 9.81 22.11 1.93
CA PRO A 175 10.91 23.06 1.86
C PRO A 175 10.54 24.39 2.52
N LEU A 176 11.43 24.92 3.33
CA LEU A 176 11.27 26.27 3.86
C LEU A 176 11.67 27.23 2.73
N LYS A 177 10.75 28.15 2.40
CA LYS A 177 11.09 29.24 1.47
C LYS A 177 12.02 30.19 2.19
N GLU A 178 13.15 30.53 1.56
CA GLU A 178 13.99 31.67 1.92
C GLU A 178 13.20 32.97 1.87
#